data_95650934bb5b3da8d9ae9b71ce7b4dc1
#
_entry.id   95650934bb5b3da8d9ae9b71ce7b4dc1
#
_cell.length_a   1.000
_cell.length_b   1.000
_cell.length_c   1.000
_cell.angle_alpha   90.00
_cell.angle_beta   90.00
_cell.angle_gamma   90.00
#
_symmetry.space_group_name_H-M   'P 1'
#
loop_
_entity.id
_entity.type
_entity.pdbx_description
1 polymer ?
#
loop_
_entity_poly.entity_id
_entity_poly.type
_entity_poly.pdbx_seq_one_letter_code
_entity_poly.pdbx_strand_id
1 'polypeptide(L)'
;MRFWLVLALYACIPFGFSCTDFIIKTAEGSIINGRSLEFGIALPTQIRIFSRGDQRSSRSPDGNGGVAWTSKYGFIGATSLQDDCVIDGMNEEGLSFGYLWLPGTQYQTVSSGETHRALDFVDVGTWILGNFSTVNDAKEALKEVLIWGHTVPGLQGIPPVHIALHDAKGKNLVVEFVKGEMKIYDNPNGVLTNYPNFDWQLINLQNYLGLNAVNASPVQMNGSLFGQTGQGSGMIGIPGDWTPPSRFVKTTTLIRFAKAAENSLEGVNLAEHLLNTVDIPKGDIREKKNSTAGDYTQWAVVKDLSNGIFYFRSYKDLALKFIDLKKINFNQRGSSASIPIDAGKGYADVTSSLRPGRLTVQGSLTQ
;
A
#
# COMPACT_ATOMS: atom_id res chain seq x y z
N MET A 1 -3.32 -40.40 40.42
CA MET A 1 -3.98 -39.37 39.62
C MET A 1 -2.95 -38.68 38.71
N ARG A 2 -2.95 -39.02 37.40
CA ARG A 2 -2.07 -38.40 36.41
C ARG A 2 -2.84 -37.26 35.78
N PHE A 3 -2.43 -36.03 36.06
CA PHE A 3 -2.93 -34.84 35.34
C PHE A 3 -2.29 -34.82 33.95
N TRP A 4 -3.10 -34.97 32.91
CA TRP A 4 -2.73 -34.66 31.53
C TRP A 4 -2.92 -33.16 31.31
N LEU A 5 -1.80 -32.43 31.20
CA LEU A 5 -1.82 -31.07 30.73
C LEU A 5 -2.08 -31.13 29.21
N VAL A 6 -3.30 -30.83 28.79
CA VAL A 6 -3.61 -30.61 27.38
C VAL A 6 -3.11 -29.20 27.06
N LEU A 7 -1.90 -29.11 26.48
CA LEU A 7 -1.45 -27.91 25.79
C LEU A 7 -2.33 -27.78 24.55
N ALA A 8 -3.34 -26.91 24.61
CA ALA A 8 -4.03 -26.42 23.42
C ALA A 8 -3.03 -25.57 22.62
N LEU A 9 -2.33 -26.19 21.65
CA LEU A 9 -1.68 -25.43 20.58
C LEU A 9 -2.79 -24.72 19.81
N TYR A 10 -3.02 -23.45 20.11
CA TYR A 10 -3.68 -22.55 19.21
C TYR A 10 -2.78 -22.47 17.97
N ALA A 11 -3.11 -23.27 16.96
CA ALA A 11 -2.60 -23.08 15.62
C ALA A 11 -3.16 -21.72 15.15
N CYS A 12 -2.40 -20.65 15.39
CA CYS A 12 -2.58 -19.39 14.70
C CYS A 12 -2.41 -19.75 13.22
N ILE A 13 -3.50 -19.85 12.48
CA ILE A 13 -3.45 -19.98 11.03
C ILE A 13 -3.01 -18.60 10.56
N PRO A 14 -1.77 -18.41 10.13
CA PRO A 14 -1.39 -17.14 9.53
C PRO A 14 -2.09 -17.09 8.18
N PHE A 15 -3.20 -16.36 8.09
CA PHE A 15 -3.61 -15.85 6.81
C PHE A 15 -2.43 -15.03 6.31
N GLY A 16 -1.79 -15.47 5.24
CA GLY A 16 -0.77 -14.66 4.58
C GLY A 16 -1.47 -13.44 4.01
N PHE A 17 -1.02 -12.25 4.39
CA PHE A 17 -1.48 -11.01 3.83
C PHE A 17 -0.27 -10.31 3.26
N SER A 18 -0.34 -9.98 1.99
CA SER A 18 0.72 -9.33 1.28
C SER A 18 0.22 -7.97 0.80
N CYS A 19 0.91 -6.91 1.12
CA CYS A 19 0.66 -5.58 0.61
C CYS A 19 1.99 -4.92 0.28
N THR A 20 2.01 -4.08 -0.72
CA THR A 20 3.18 -3.24 -1.02
C THR A 20 2.72 -1.80 -1.16
N ASP A 21 3.39 -0.88 -0.51
CA ASP A 21 3.19 0.55 -0.62
C ASP A 21 4.53 1.22 -0.90
N PHE A 22 4.53 2.23 -1.77
CA PHE A 22 5.74 2.97 -2.09
C PHE A 22 5.45 4.36 -2.64
N ILE A 23 6.49 5.20 -2.63
CA ILE A 23 6.44 6.54 -3.20
C ILE A 23 7.58 6.74 -4.20
N ILE A 24 7.30 7.51 -5.26
CA ILE A 24 8.31 8.01 -6.20
C ILE A 24 8.14 9.50 -6.38
N LYS A 25 9.25 10.17 -6.69
CA LYS A 25 9.29 11.60 -7.01
C LYS A 25 9.74 11.76 -8.46
N THR A 26 8.99 12.52 -9.25
CA THR A 26 9.35 12.86 -10.63
C THR A 26 10.41 13.96 -10.69
N ALA A 27 11.02 14.16 -11.85
CA ALA A 27 11.99 15.24 -12.09
C ALA A 27 11.36 16.65 -11.89
N GLU A 28 10.09 16.79 -12.28
CA GLU A 28 9.31 18.02 -12.03
C GLU A 28 8.87 18.20 -10.58
N GLY A 29 9.12 17.21 -9.72
CA GLY A 29 8.81 17.26 -8.29
C GLY A 29 7.45 16.70 -7.89
N SER A 30 6.65 16.16 -8.81
CA SER A 30 5.39 15.48 -8.49
C SER A 30 5.63 14.24 -7.64
N ILE A 31 4.74 13.99 -6.69
CA ILE A 31 4.81 12.88 -5.75
C ILE A 31 3.73 11.85 -6.09
N ILE A 32 4.15 10.63 -6.39
CA ILE A 32 3.28 9.54 -6.80
C ILE A 32 3.40 8.40 -5.78
N ASN A 33 2.30 7.99 -5.19
CA ASN A 33 2.23 6.84 -4.31
C ASN A 33 1.59 5.66 -5.02
N GLY A 34 2.24 4.52 -5.04
CA GLY A 34 1.71 3.26 -5.56
C GLY A 34 1.44 2.27 -4.44
N ARG A 35 0.31 1.56 -4.52
CA ARG A 35 -0.02 0.50 -3.56
C ARG A 35 -0.75 -0.66 -4.22
N SER A 36 -0.40 -1.89 -3.80
CA SER A 36 -1.15 -3.11 -4.09
C SER A 36 -1.74 -3.73 -2.82
N LEU A 37 -2.91 -4.35 -2.94
CA LEU A 37 -3.54 -5.13 -1.88
C LEU A 37 -3.63 -6.59 -2.33
N GLU A 38 -2.98 -7.44 -1.58
CA GLU A 38 -3.05 -8.89 -1.71
C GLU A 38 -3.73 -9.47 -0.46
N PHE A 39 -4.68 -10.37 -0.70
CA PHE A 39 -5.46 -10.99 0.37
C PHE A 39 -5.99 -12.36 -0.06
N GLY A 40 -5.97 -13.33 0.86
CA GLY A 40 -6.40 -14.70 0.58
C GLY A 40 -7.91 -14.90 0.48
N ILE A 41 -8.69 -13.95 0.98
CA ILE A 41 -10.16 -13.93 0.90
C ILE A 41 -10.55 -12.69 0.09
N ALA A 42 -11.53 -12.84 -0.81
CA ALA A 42 -12.04 -11.69 -1.57
C ALA A 42 -12.62 -10.62 -0.62
N LEU A 43 -12.05 -9.42 -0.68
CA LEU A 43 -12.52 -8.26 0.09
C LEU A 43 -13.37 -7.38 -0.82
N PRO A 44 -14.68 -7.30 -0.58
CA PRO A 44 -15.51 -6.32 -1.27
C PRO A 44 -15.00 -4.91 -0.95
N THR A 45 -14.39 -4.26 -1.94
CA THR A 45 -13.81 -2.93 -1.77
C THR A 45 -14.61 -1.92 -2.59
N GLN A 46 -15.02 -0.83 -1.94
CA GLN A 46 -15.69 0.30 -2.57
C GLN A 46 -14.77 1.52 -2.52
N ILE A 47 -14.69 2.24 -3.61
CA ILE A 47 -14.11 3.58 -3.59
C ILE A 47 -15.24 4.55 -3.25
N ARG A 48 -15.11 5.28 -2.14
CA ARG A 48 -16.14 6.17 -1.59
C ARG A 48 -15.63 7.60 -1.44
N ILE A 49 -16.55 8.55 -1.57
CA ILE A 49 -16.30 9.97 -1.34
C ILE A 49 -16.75 10.32 0.08
N PHE A 50 -15.91 11.07 0.79
CA PHE A 50 -16.17 11.59 2.12
C PHE A 50 -16.12 13.12 2.09
N SER A 51 -17.14 13.76 2.64
CA SER A 51 -17.36 15.20 2.51
C SER A 51 -16.66 16.00 3.60
N ARG A 52 -16.37 17.26 3.31
CA ARG A 52 -16.01 18.25 4.33
C ARG A 52 -17.19 18.48 5.26
N GLY A 53 -16.89 18.79 6.52
CA GLY A 53 -17.89 19.11 7.53
C GLY A 53 -18.66 17.90 8.07
N ASP A 54 -18.31 16.67 7.67
CA ASP A 54 -18.85 15.46 8.26
C ASP A 54 -18.42 15.39 9.73
N GLN A 55 -19.41 15.30 10.63
CA GLN A 55 -19.20 15.12 12.06
C GLN A 55 -19.11 13.62 12.36
N ARG A 56 -18.04 13.23 13.02
CA ARG A 56 -17.73 11.84 13.34
C ARG A 56 -17.26 11.72 14.77
N SER A 57 -17.48 10.57 15.36
CA SER A 57 -16.93 10.20 16.66
C SER A 57 -16.51 8.74 16.64
N SER A 58 -15.33 8.49 17.15
CA SER A 58 -14.89 7.13 17.42
C SER A 58 -15.52 6.61 18.73
N ARG A 59 -15.41 5.34 18.94
CA ARG A 59 -15.83 4.70 20.19
C ARG A 59 -14.60 4.28 21.00
N SER A 60 -14.80 4.12 22.30
CA SER A 60 -13.86 3.52 23.22
C SER A 60 -14.18 2.06 23.50
N PRO A 61 -13.27 1.26 24.09
CA PRO A 61 -13.50 -0.15 24.38
C PRO A 61 -14.70 -0.43 25.30
N ASP A 62 -15.08 0.53 26.16
CA ASP A 62 -16.22 0.45 27.06
C ASP A 62 -17.56 0.87 26.42
N GLY A 63 -17.55 1.22 25.13
CA GLY A 63 -18.74 1.63 24.37
C GLY A 63 -19.13 3.10 24.54
N ASN A 64 -18.43 3.85 25.39
CA ASN A 64 -18.60 5.30 25.51
C ASN A 64 -17.93 6.03 24.34
N GLY A 65 -18.08 7.34 24.23
CA GLY A 65 -17.47 8.12 23.15
C GLY A 65 -15.94 8.16 23.25
N GLY A 66 -15.28 8.07 22.09
CA GLY A 66 -13.86 8.32 21.93
C GLY A 66 -13.57 9.69 21.33
N VAL A 67 -12.52 9.77 20.50
CA VAL A 67 -12.18 10.99 19.75
C VAL A 67 -13.34 11.41 18.85
N ALA A 68 -13.71 12.67 18.90
CA ALA A 68 -14.70 13.27 18.02
C ALA A 68 -14.07 14.35 17.15
N TRP A 69 -14.48 14.42 15.86
CA TRP A 69 -13.94 15.41 14.93
C TRP A 69 -14.98 15.87 13.92
N THR A 70 -14.66 16.95 13.26
CA THR A 70 -15.37 17.42 12.06
C THR A 70 -14.38 17.46 10.92
N SER A 71 -14.64 16.73 9.83
CA SER A 71 -13.73 16.64 8.69
C SER A 71 -13.48 18.01 8.08
N LYS A 72 -12.23 18.45 8.10
CA LYS A 72 -11.76 19.68 7.46
C LYS A 72 -11.65 19.51 5.95
N TYR A 73 -11.19 18.34 5.51
CA TYR A 73 -10.88 18.03 4.13
C TYR A 73 -11.81 16.97 3.59
N GLY A 74 -12.16 17.11 2.31
CA GLY A 74 -12.78 16.05 1.56
C GLY A 74 -11.74 15.03 1.11
N PHE A 75 -12.13 13.78 1.04
CA PHE A 75 -11.23 12.71 0.63
C PHE A 75 -11.96 11.59 -0.10
N ILE A 76 -11.17 10.76 -0.77
CA ILE A 76 -11.60 9.51 -1.37
C ILE A 76 -10.94 8.36 -0.62
N GLY A 77 -11.70 7.31 -0.34
CA GLY A 77 -11.20 6.14 0.37
C GLY A 77 -11.65 4.84 -0.29
N ALA A 78 -10.73 3.90 -0.43
CA ALA A 78 -11.04 2.50 -0.65
C ALA A 78 -11.47 1.91 0.70
N THR A 79 -12.75 1.55 0.83
CA THR A 79 -13.33 1.03 2.06
C THR A 79 -13.54 -0.46 1.97
N SER A 80 -13.25 -1.17 3.04
CA SER A 80 -13.47 -2.61 3.19
C SER A 80 -13.58 -2.97 4.68
N LEU A 81 -13.87 -4.22 5.01
CA LEU A 81 -14.03 -4.76 6.36
C LEU A 81 -15.32 -4.29 7.07
N GLN A 82 -15.60 -3.01 7.06
CA GLN A 82 -16.81 -2.34 7.54
C GLN A 82 -17.08 -1.14 6.64
N ASP A 83 -18.32 -0.65 6.59
CA ASP A 83 -18.77 0.33 5.60
C ASP A 83 -17.90 1.59 5.49
N ASP A 84 -17.39 2.09 6.62
CA ASP A 84 -16.58 3.32 6.66
C ASP A 84 -15.09 3.08 6.97
N CYS A 85 -14.65 1.82 7.10
CA CYS A 85 -13.23 1.53 7.31
C CYS A 85 -12.42 1.80 6.05
N VAL A 86 -11.72 2.91 6.05
CA VAL A 86 -10.80 3.28 4.96
C VAL A 86 -9.51 2.49 5.12
N ILE A 87 -9.22 1.62 4.16
CA ILE A 87 -8.00 0.82 4.13
C ILE A 87 -6.93 1.40 3.20
N ASP A 88 -7.33 2.31 2.30
CA ASP A 88 -6.46 3.15 1.47
C ASP A 88 -7.20 4.41 1.06
N GLY A 89 -6.51 5.51 0.83
CA GLY A 89 -7.14 6.73 0.36
C GLY A 89 -6.20 7.91 0.26
N MET A 90 -6.75 9.01 -0.26
CA MET A 90 -6.08 10.32 -0.27
C MET A 90 -7.09 11.44 -0.11
N ASN A 91 -6.67 12.54 0.51
CA ASN A 91 -7.49 13.73 0.59
C ASN A 91 -7.13 14.76 -0.49
N GLU A 92 -7.93 15.80 -0.57
CA GLU A 92 -7.79 16.87 -1.55
C GLU A 92 -6.52 17.72 -1.42
N GLU A 93 -5.82 17.63 -0.26
CA GLU A 93 -4.53 18.27 -0.01
C GLU A 93 -3.33 17.38 -0.35
N GLY A 94 -3.59 16.14 -0.83
CA GLY A 94 -2.56 15.19 -1.21
C GLY A 94 -1.93 14.44 -0.06
N LEU A 95 -2.60 14.34 1.09
CA LEU A 95 -2.22 13.39 2.14
C LEU A 95 -2.79 12.01 1.80
N SER A 96 -1.93 11.00 1.76
CA SER A 96 -2.26 9.60 1.53
C SER A 96 -2.19 8.79 2.82
N PHE A 97 -3.12 7.85 2.95
CA PHE A 97 -3.20 6.87 4.02
C PHE A 97 -3.31 5.47 3.43
N GLY A 98 -2.65 4.48 4.04
CA GLY A 98 -2.79 3.07 3.69
C GLY A 98 -2.61 2.16 4.91
N TYR A 99 -3.53 1.21 5.08
CA TYR A 99 -3.35 0.08 6.00
C TYR A 99 -2.68 -1.07 5.26
N LEU A 100 -1.62 -1.62 5.86
CA LEU A 100 -1.01 -2.87 5.44
C LEU A 100 -1.08 -3.86 6.59
N TRP A 101 -1.08 -5.15 6.29
CA TRP A 101 -1.17 -6.20 7.30
C TRP A 101 0.19 -6.45 7.96
N LEU A 102 0.22 -6.46 9.31
CA LEU A 102 1.41 -6.74 10.09
C LEU A 102 1.10 -7.77 11.19
N PRO A 103 1.31 -9.07 10.96
CA PRO A 103 1.15 -10.08 11.99
C PRO A 103 1.95 -9.72 13.25
N GLY A 104 1.32 -9.86 14.41
CA GLY A 104 1.94 -9.52 15.68
C GLY A 104 1.68 -8.09 16.15
N THR A 105 0.90 -7.29 15.43
CA THR A 105 0.39 -5.99 15.89
C THR A 105 -0.32 -6.16 17.23
N GLN A 106 0.05 -5.33 18.21
CA GLN A 106 -0.59 -5.24 19.52
C GLN A 106 -0.94 -3.78 19.76
N TYR A 107 -2.22 -3.45 19.57
CA TYR A 107 -2.73 -2.09 19.76
C TYR A 107 -2.57 -1.59 21.19
N GLN A 108 -2.71 -0.29 21.37
CA GLN A 108 -2.65 0.35 22.67
C GLN A 108 -3.86 -0.04 23.54
N THR A 109 -3.65 -0.06 24.84
CA THR A 109 -4.73 -0.23 25.81
C THR A 109 -5.28 1.13 26.21
N VAL A 110 -6.60 1.26 26.24
CA VAL A 110 -7.29 2.47 26.66
C VAL A 110 -7.82 2.23 28.08
N SER A 111 -7.36 3.03 29.05
CA SER A 111 -7.89 3.01 30.42
C SER A 111 -9.20 3.80 30.52
N SER A 112 -9.98 3.56 31.56
CA SER A 112 -11.28 4.24 31.78
C SER A 112 -11.17 5.77 31.90
N GLY A 113 -10.01 6.29 32.34
CA GLY A 113 -9.75 7.73 32.42
C GLY A 113 -9.30 8.37 31.09
N GLU A 114 -8.98 7.57 30.07
CA GLU A 114 -8.42 8.02 28.80
C GLU A 114 -9.35 7.78 27.60
N THR A 115 -10.61 7.43 27.86
CA THR A 115 -11.58 7.11 26.78
C THR A 115 -11.75 8.24 25.78
N HIS A 116 -11.62 9.50 26.19
CA HIS A 116 -11.66 10.67 25.32
C HIS A 116 -10.52 10.72 24.26
N ARG A 117 -9.44 9.95 24.48
CA ARG A 117 -8.32 9.78 23.52
C ARG A 117 -8.47 8.54 22.65
N ALA A 118 -9.49 7.70 22.90
CA ALA A 118 -9.67 6.45 22.19
C ALA A 118 -10.03 6.69 20.73
N LEU A 119 -9.25 6.10 19.84
CA LEU A 119 -9.51 6.08 18.40
C LEU A 119 -9.54 4.62 17.94
N ASP A 120 -10.71 4.14 17.53
CA ASP A 120 -10.87 2.80 17.01
C ASP A 120 -10.10 2.66 15.68
N PHE A 121 -9.40 1.55 15.48
CA PHE A 121 -8.61 1.35 14.26
C PHE A 121 -9.43 1.52 12.97
N VAL A 122 -10.72 1.21 12.98
CA VAL A 122 -11.60 1.39 11.80
C VAL A 122 -11.80 2.88 11.43
N ASP A 123 -11.59 3.78 12.38
CA ASP A 123 -11.82 5.22 12.23
C ASP A 123 -10.53 5.99 11.88
N VAL A 124 -9.35 5.38 12.04
CA VAL A 124 -8.06 6.07 11.86
C VAL A 124 -7.92 6.68 10.47
N GLY A 125 -8.28 5.93 9.41
CA GLY A 125 -8.19 6.43 8.04
C GLY A 125 -9.07 7.65 7.79
N THR A 126 -10.32 7.62 8.27
CA THR A 126 -11.26 8.75 8.15
C THR A 126 -10.82 9.95 9.00
N TRP A 127 -10.26 9.69 10.19
CA TRP A 127 -9.74 10.73 11.05
C TRP A 127 -8.51 11.41 10.47
N ILE A 128 -7.54 10.64 9.94
CA ILE A 128 -6.32 11.19 9.35
C ILE A 128 -6.64 11.98 8.09
N LEU A 129 -7.33 11.38 7.12
CA LEU A 129 -7.62 12.02 5.84
C LEU A 129 -8.58 13.21 5.98
N GLY A 130 -9.50 13.15 6.94
CA GLY A 130 -10.45 14.23 7.19
C GLY A 130 -9.85 15.46 7.88
N ASN A 131 -8.75 15.32 8.63
CA ASN A 131 -8.29 16.39 9.51
C ASN A 131 -6.93 16.98 9.18
N PHE A 132 -6.04 16.25 8.49
CA PHE A 132 -4.66 16.69 8.28
C PHE A 132 -4.35 16.84 6.80
N SER A 133 -3.43 17.76 6.49
CA SER A 133 -2.95 18.00 5.13
C SER A 133 -1.51 17.55 4.93
N THR A 134 -0.76 17.30 6.00
CA THR A 134 0.62 16.86 5.93
C THR A 134 0.91 15.69 6.86
N VAL A 135 1.95 14.93 6.52
CA VAL A 135 2.48 13.85 7.36
C VAL A 135 2.91 14.40 8.73
N ASN A 136 3.51 15.59 8.79
CA ASN A 136 3.96 16.18 10.05
C ASN A 136 2.79 16.51 10.97
N ASP A 137 1.68 17.08 10.45
CA ASP A 137 0.50 17.37 11.27
C ASP A 137 -0.12 16.08 11.81
N ALA A 138 -0.23 15.05 10.97
CA ALA A 138 -0.72 13.74 11.40
C ALA A 138 0.20 13.09 12.44
N LYS A 139 1.53 13.20 12.28
CA LYS A 139 2.53 12.68 13.23
C LYS A 139 2.37 13.28 14.63
N GLU A 140 2.18 14.58 14.71
CA GLU A 140 1.98 15.25 16.01
C GLU A 140 0.64 14.87 16.63
N ALA A 141 -0.44 14.84 15.86
CA ALA A 141 -1.76 14.48 16.35
C ALA A 141 -1.87 13.02 16.81
N LEU A 142 -1.14 12.09 16.17
CA LEU A 142 -1.09 10.69 16.58
C LEU A 142 -0.57 10.49 18.02
N LYS A 143 0.25 11.40 18.54
CA LYS A 143 0.75 11.34 19.92
C LYS A 143 -0.34 11.60 20.95
N GLU A 144 -1.42 12.26 20.56
CA GLU A 144 -2.52 12.67 21.44
C GLU A 144 -3.65 11.64 21.54
N VAL A 145 -3.64 10.62 20.68
CA VAL A 145 -4.68 9.58 20.64
C VAL A 145 -4.14 8.22 21.09
N LEU A 146 -5.06 7.34 21.48
CA LEU A 146 -4.78 5.92 21.77
C LEU A 146 -5.53 5.07 20.75
N ILE A 147 -4.80 4.48 19.83
CA ILE A 147 -5.39 3.62 18.80
C ILE A 147 -5.56 2.22 19.38
N TRP A 148 -6.80 1.76 19.41
CA TRP A 148 -7.18 0.44 19.90
C TRP A 148 -7.89 -0.37 18.83
N GLY A 149 -7.97 -1.68 19.00
CA GLY A 149 -8.57 -2.57 18.02
C GLY A 149 -9.61 -3.50 18.65
N HIS A 150 -10.56 -3.93 17.82
CA HIS A 150 -11.60 -4.89 18.17
C HIS A 150 -11.73 -5.95 17.07
N THR A 151 -12.43 -7.04 17.38
CA THR A 151 -12.70 -8.11 16.40
C THR A 151 -13.67 -7.64 15.34
N VAL A 152 -13.36 -7.93 14.08
CA VAL A 152 -14.20 -7.60 12.93
C VAL A 152 -14.93 -8.85 12.46
N PRO A 153 -16.26 -8.83 12.26
CA PRO A 153 -17.00 -9.95 11.71
C PRO A 153 -16.39 -10.42 10.37
N GLY A 154 -16.22 -11.73 10.22
CA GLY A 154 -15.64 -12.34 9.02
C GLY A 154 -14.12 -12.43 9.00
N LEU A 155 -13.42 -11.79 9.96
CA LEU A 155 -12.00 -11.99 10.19
C LEU A 155 -11.74 -12.72 11.51
N GLN A 156 -10.64 -13.47 11.55
CA GLN A 156 -10.25 -14.14 12.81
C GLN A 156 -9.46 -13.15 13.69
N GLY A 157 -10.11 -12.68 14.75
CA GLY A 157 -9.50 -11.77 15.71
C GLY A 157 -9.49 -10.30 15.31
N ILE A 158 -8.60 -9.55 15.94
CA ILE A 158 -8.39 -8.12 15.66
C ILE A 158 -7.48 -8.01 14.45
N PRO A 159 -7.87 -7.27 13.40
CA PRO A 159 -7.02 -7.07 12.23
C PRO A 159 -5.67 -6.46 12.61
N PRO A 160 -4.56 -7.17 12.44
CA PRO A 160 -3.25 -6.65 12.79
C PRO A 160 -2.72 -5.81 11.64
N VAL A 161 -2.83 -4.49 11.72
CA VAL A 161 -2.38 -3.59 10.67
C VAL A 161 -1.33 -2.60 11.16
N HIS A 162 -0.53 -2.09 10.23
CA HIS A 162 0.30 -0.91 10.38
C HIS A 162 -0.04 0.11 9.28
N ILE A 163 0.46 1.33 9.42
CA ILE A 163 0.04 2.47 8.62
C ILE A 163 1.20 3.00 7.79
N ALA A 164 0.95 3.27 6.51
CA ALA A 164 1.77 4.12 5.66
C ALA A 164 1.08 5.47 5.47
N LEU A 165 1.83 6.56 5.65
CA LEU A 165 1.39 7.93 5.35
C LEU A 165 2.38 8.59 4.41
N HIS A 166 1.86 9.30 3.40
CA HIS A 166 2.65 10.09 2.46
C HIS A 166 1.94 11.41 2.18
N ASP A 167 2.69 12.46 1.89
CA ASP A 167 2.11 13.74 1.51
C ASP A 167 2.68 14.28 0.19
N ALA A 168 2.00 15.27 -0.37
CA ALA A 168 2.42 15.95 -1.61
C ALA A 168 3.77 16.68 -1.51
N LYS A 169 4.36 16.79 -0.31
CA LYS A 169 5.70 17.34 -0.08
C LYS A 169 6.78 16.25 -0.08
N GLY A 170 6.37 14.97 -0.22
CA GLY A 170 7.26 13.81 -0.24
C GLY A 170 7.72 13.35 1.15
N LYS A 171 7.01 13.73 2.22
CA LYS A 171 7.24 13.17 3.55
C LYS A 171 6.54 11.82 3.66
N ASN A 172 7.19 10.90 4.37
CA ASN A 172 6.76 9.52 4.50
C ASN A 172 6.87 9.07 5.96
N LEU A 173 5.85 8.37 6.45
CA LEU A 173 5.77 7.90 7.82
C LEU A 173 5.25 6.46 7.87
N VAL A 174 5.75 5.69 8.83
CA VAL A 174 5.21 4.37 9.19
C VAL A 174 4.78 4.39 10.64
N VAL A 175 3.60 3.85 10.93
CA VAL A 175 3.12 3.68 12.31
C VAL A 175 2.86 2.21 12.57
N GLU A 176 3.49 1.66 13.60
CA GLU A 176 3.35 0.27 14.04
C GLU A 176 2.94 0.20 15.51
N PHE A 177 2.26 -0.87 15.89
CA PHE A 177 1.85 -1.12 17.27
C PHE A 177 2.59 -2.33 17.80
N VAL A 178 3.60 -2.09 18.62
CA VAL A 178 4.53 -3.11 19.11
C VAL A 178 4.43 -3.20 20.63
N LYS A 179 4.01 -4.36 21.14
CA LYS A 179 3.86 -4.60 22.59
C LYS A 179 2.94 -3.58 23.31
N GLY A 180 1.87 -3.16 22.64
CA GLY A 180 0.94 -2.20 23.18
C GLY A 180 1.38 -0.72 23.11
N GLU A 181 2.49 -0.45 22.43
CA GLU A 181 3.00 0.90 22.19
C GLU A 181 2.90 1.28 20.73
N MET A 182 2.55 2.52 20.44
CA MET A 182 2.62 3.08 19.09
C MET A 182 4.06 3.51 18.78
N LYS A 183 4.64 2.95 17.74
CA LYS A 183 5.95 3.30 17.20
C LYS A 183 5.76 4.08 15.90
N ILE A 184 6.37 5.24 15.82
CA ILE A 184 6.29 6.13 14.66
C ILE A 184 7.68 6.26 14.06
N TYR A 185 7.83 5.87 12.78
CA TYR A 185 9.09 5.90 12.07
C TYR A 185 9.00 6.87 10.89
N ASP A 186 10.00 7.73 10.74
CA ASP A 186 10.23 8.38 9.46
C ASP A 186 10.68 7.33 8.43
N ASN A 187 10.08 7.32 7.24
CA ASN A 187 10.35 6.32 6.21
C ASN A 187 11.23 6.90 5.10
N PRO A 188 12.57 6.79 5.19
CA PRO A 188 13.48 7.43 4.24
C PRO A 188 13.42 6.82 2.83
N ASN A 189 13.01 5.55 2.72
CA ASN A 189 12.93 4.85 1.44
C ASN A 189 11.56 4.96 0.79
N GLY A 190 10.55 5.43 1.54
CA GLY A 190 9.18 5.55 1.05
C GLY A 190 8.52 4.22 0.71
N VAL A 191 9.04 3.07 1.17
CA VAL A 191 8.50 1.73 0.90
C VAL A 191 8.03 1.09 2.19
N LEU A 192 6.89 0.41 2.16
CA LEU A 192 6.37 -0.43 3.23
C LEU A 192 5.78 -1.71 2.63
N THR A 193 5.98 -2.84 3.32
CA THR A 193 5.34 -4.11 2.95
C THR A 193 4.58 -4.68 4.15
N ASN A 194 5.00 -5.80 4.72
CA ASN A 194 4.34 -6.44 5.85
C ASN A 194 5.39 -6.86 6.89
N TYR A 195 5.16 -8.03 7.57
CA TYR A 195 6.09 -8.59 8.56
C TYR A 195 7.45 -8.99 7.92
N PRO A 196 8.56 -8.81 8.59
CA PRO A 196 8.73 -8.24 9.94
C PRO A 196 8.53 -6.73 10.05
N ASN A 197 8.62 -6.19 11.29
CA ASN A 197 8.51 -4.77 11.58
C ASN A 197 9.43 -3.91 10.73
N PHE A 198 9.09 -2.64 10.57
CA PHE A 198 9.74 -1.72 9.64
C PHE A 198 11.24 -1.52 9.92
N ASP A 199 11.64 -1.42 11.19
CA ASP A 199 13.06 -1.31 11.58
C ASP A 199 13.89 -2.52 11.13
N TRP A 200 13.33 -3.73 11.22
CA TRP A 200 13.96 -4.94 10.70
C TRP A 200 14.10 -4.89 9.17
N GLN A 201 13.10 -4.39 8.44
CA GLN A 201 13.16 -4.26 6.98
C GLN A 201 14.32 -3.36 6.55
N LEU A 202 14.56 -2.26 7.28
CA LEU A 202 15.69 -1.37 7.04
C LEU A 202 17.03 -2.06 7.28
N ILE A 203 17.14 -2.88 8.33
CA ILE A 203 18.35 -3.67 8.61
C ILE A 203 18.58 -4.71 7.49
N ASN A 204 17.53 -5.44 7.11
CA ASN A 204 17.62 -6.44 6.05
C ASN A 204 18.07 -5.84 4.71
N LEU A 205 17.60 -4.64 4.37
CA LEU A 205 17.97 -3.94 3.14
C LEU A 205 19.49 -3.75 3.01
N GLN A 206 20.20 -3.64 4.13
CA GLN A 206 21.66 -3.47 4.12
C GLN A 206 22.41 -4.66 3.49
N ASN A 207 21.83 -5.86 3.52
CA ASN A 207 22.39 -7.03 2.86
C ASN A 207 22.39 -6.95 1.33
N TYR A 208 21.62 -6.00 0.75
CA TYR A 208 21.39 -5.87 -0.68
C TYR A 208 22.01 -4.59 -1.30
N LEU A 209 22.86 -3.89 -0.55
CA LEU A 209 23.51 -2.65 -1.02
C LEU A 209 24.43 -2.87 -2.24
N GLY A 210 24.88 -4.11 -2.46
CA GLY A 210 25.68 -4.48 -3.62
C GLY A 210 24.93 -4.58 -4.95
N LEU A 211 23.58 -4.60 -4.93
CA LEU A 211 22.79 -4.60 -6.15
C LEU A 211 23.02 -3.31 -6.95
N ASN A 212 23.16 -3.46 -8.28
CA ASN A 212 23.53 -2.39 -9.18
C ASN A 212 22.82 -2.51 -10.53
N ALA A 213 22.50 -1.39 -11.16
CA ALA A 213 21.97 -1.36 -12.52
C ALA A 213 23.00 -1.62 -13.60
N VAL A 214 24.30 -1.50 -13.28
CA VAL A 214 25.41 -1.69 -14.22
C VAL A 214 25.76 -3.18 -14.32
N ASN A 215 25.93 -3.67 -15.53
CA ASN A 215 26.32 -5.04 -15.78
C ASN A 215 27.75 -5.34 -15.25
N ALA A 216 27.97 -6.57 -14.80
CA ALA A 216 29.30 -7.02 -14.38
C ALA A 216 30.29 -6.98 -15.54
N SER A 217 31.50 -6.49 -15.29
CA SER A 217 32.57 -6.54 -16.27
C SER A 217 33.06 -7.98 -16.48
N PRO A 218 33.50 -8.34 -17.70
CA PRO A 218 34.10 -9.64 -17.96
C PRO A 218 35.35 -9.86 -17.11
N VAL A 219 35.58 -11.09 -16.67
CA VAL A 219 36.72 -11.50 -15.84
C VAL A 219 37.54 -12.56 -16.56
N GLN A 220 38.87 -12.36 -16.59
CA GLN A 220 39.82 -13.36 -17.11
C GLN A 220 40.11 -14.40 -16.00
N MET A 221 39.85 -15.68 -16.27
CA MET A 221 40.17 -16.79 -15.39
C MET A 221 40.78 -17.95 -16.18
N ASN A 222 41.93 -18.43 -15.71
CA ASN A 222 42.62 -19.59 -16.31
C ASN A 222 42.76 -19.52 -17.84
N GLY A 223 43.09 -18.35 -18.39
CA GLY A 223 43.27 -18.14 -19.84
C GLY A 223 41.96 -17.95 -20.63
N SER A 224 40.79 -18.02 -20.02
CA SER A 224 39.50 -17.83 -20.67
C SER A 224 38.80 -16.57 -20.13
N LEU A 225 38.13 -15.84 -21.04
CA LEU A 225 37.34 -14.66 -20.69
C LEU A 225 35.90 -15.10 -20.39
N PHE A 226 35.43 -14.79 -19.17
CA PHE A 226 34.05 -15.02 -18.77
C PHE A 226 33.32 -13.70 -18.69
N GLY A 227 32.30 -13.53 -19.53
CA GLY A 227 31.41 -12.37 -19.54
C GLY A 227 30.03 -12.72 -19.01
N GLN A 228 29.18 -11.72 -18.87
CA GLN A 228 27.80 -11.88 -18.50
C GLN A 228 27.03 -12.67 -19.58
N THR A 229 25.99 -13.41 -19.17
CA THR A 229 25.12 -14.17 -20.08
C THR A 229 24.06 -13.31 -20.77
N GLY A 230 23.86 -12.07 -20.29
CA GLY A 230 22.88 -11.11 -20.81
C GLY A 230 22.84 -9.84 -19.96
N GLN A 231 21.94 -8.92 -20.30
CA GLN A 231 21.75 -7.67 -19.54
C GLN A 231 21.15 -7.95 -18.15
N GLY A 232 21.47 -7.07 -17.18
CA GLY A 232 20.92 -7.14 -15.82
C GLY A 232 21.78 -7.88 -14.81
N SER A 233 23.03 -8.21 -15.14
CA SER A 233 23.92 -8.98 -14.26
C SER A 233 24.25 -8.27 -12.93
N GLY A 234 24.17 -6.94 -12.85
CA GLY A 234 24.31 -6.18 -11.61
C GLY A 234 23.18 -6.38 -10.62
N MET A 235 22.04 -6.91 -11.07
CA MET A 235 20.87 -7.23 -10.23
C MET A 235 20.83 -8.71 -9.81
N ILE A 236 21.85 -9.51 -10.09
CA ILE A 236 21.90 -10.91 -9.63
C ILE A 236 21.83 -10.93 -8.11
N GLY A 237 20.86 -11.70 -7.57
CA GLY A 237 20.57 -11.76 -6.14
C GLY A 237 19.44 -10.86 -5.68
N ILE A 238 18.83 -10.05 -6.56
CA ILE A 238 17.56 -9.39 -6.22
C ILE A 238 16.50 -10.46 -5.89
N PRO A 239 15.79 -10.35 -4.75
CA PRO A 239 14.81 -11.35 -4.39
C PRO A 239 13.66 -11.42 -5.38
N GLY A 240 13.30 -12.63 -5.84
CA GLY A 240 12.24 -12.85 -6.84
C GLY A 240 10.90 -13.25 -6.24
N ASP A 241 10.89 -13.78 -5.02
CA ASP A 241 9.68 -14.29 -4.37
C ASP A 241 8.77 -13.17 -3.85
N TRP A 242 7.56 -13.56 -3.39
CA TRP A 242 6.54 -12.62 -2.92
C TRP A 242 6.52 -12.41 -1.40
N THR A 243 7.52 -12.90 -0.66
CA THR A 243 7.57 -12.61 0.78
C THR A 243 7.72 -11.10 1.04
N PRO A 244 7.21 -10.60 2.17
CA PRO A 244 7.31 -9.17 2.47
C PRO A 244 8.75 -8.62 2.45
N PRO A 245 9.77 -9.30 3.02
CA PRO A 245 11.15 -8.85 2.91
C PRO A 245 11.66 -8.77 1.48
N SER A 246 11.31 -9.75 0.64
CA SER A 246 11.71 -9.77 -0.77
C SER A 246 11.07 -8.64 -1.57
N ARG A 247 9.76 -8.38 -1.36
CA ARG A 247 9.07 -7.25 -1.99
C ARG A 247 9.61 -5.90 -1.54
N PHE A 248 9.95 -5.75 -0.25
CA PHE A 248 10.57 -4.53 0.29
C PHE A 248 11.91 -4.24 -0.40
N VAL A 249 12.82 -5.22 -0.45
CA VAL A 249 14.12 -5.10 -1.10
C VAL A 249 13.95 -4.83 -2.60
N LYS A 250 13.12 -5.63 -3.28
CA LYS A 250 12.87 -5.49 -4.72
C LYS A 250 12.35 -4.09 -5.07
N THR A 251 11.29 -3.64 -4.41
CA THR A 251 10.67 -2.34 -4.67
C THR A 251 11.65 -1.20 -4.40
N THR A 252 12.34 -1.22 -3.26
CA THR A 252 13.34 -0.20 -2.92
C THR A 252 14.47 -0.15 -3.94
N THR A 253 14.98 -1.32 -4.37
CA THR A 253 16.06 -1.42 -5.35
C THR A 253 15.62 -0.90 -6.73
N LEU A 254 14.44 -1.29 -7.18
CA LEU A 254 13.91 -0.85 -8.48
C LEU A 254 13.65 0.66 -8.50
N ILE A 255 13.09 1.24 -7.44
CA ILE A 255 12.92 2.70 -7.32
C ILE A 255 14.28 3.41 -7.38
N ARG A 256 15.28 2.89 -6.67
CA ARG A 256 16.63 3.49 -6.64
C ARG A 256 17.27 3.59 -8.02
N PHE A 257 17.07 2.61 -8.89
CA PHE A 257 17.75 2.51 -10.17
C PHE A 257 16.89 2.82 -11.39
N ALA A 258 15.57 2.92 -11.23
CA ALA A 258 14.70 3.35 -12.31
C ALA A 258 15.10 4.75 -12.80
N LYS A 259 15.02 4.98 -14.11
CA LYS A 259 15.12 6.34 -14.63
C LYS A 259 14.02 7.18 -14.01
N ALA A 260 14.36 8.33 -13.46
CA ALA A 260 13.37 9.25 -12.92
C ALA A 260 12.35 9.60 -14.02
N ALA A 261 11.07 9.47 -13.70
CA ALA A 261 9.99 9.95 -14.55
C ALA A 261 10.07 11.48 -14.67
N GLU A 262 9.89 12.01 -15.87
CA GLU A 262 10.01 13.46 -16.09
C GLU A 262 8.84 14.20 -15.41
N ASN A 263 7.62 13.74 -15.64
CA ASN A 263 6.37 14.38 -15.21
C ASN A 263 5.45 13.40 -14.47
N SER A 264 4.32 13.90 -14.02
CA SER A 264 3.34 13.12 -13.26
C SER A 264 2.81 11.90 -14.02
N LEU A 265 2.48 12.02 -15.31
CA LEU A 265 1.92 10.93 -16.10
C LEU A 265 2.94 9.80 -16.30
N GLU A 266 4.20 10.13 -16.57
CA GLU A 266 5.28 9.16 -16.59
C GLU A 266 5.52 8.54 -15.21
N GLY A 267 5.33 9.32 -14.13
CA GLY A 267 5.38 8.85 -12.76
C GLY A 267 4.33 7.79 -12.46
N VAL A 268 3.10 8.00 -12.92
CA VAL A 268 2.01 7.01 -12.82
C VAL A 268 2.36 5.75 -13.60
N ASN A 269 2.89 5.89 -14.83
CA ASN A 269 3.33 4.75 -15.62
C ASN A 269 4.47 3.96 -14.95
N LEU A 270 5.47 4.65 -14.38
CA LEU A 270 6.54 4.02 -13.63
C LEU A 270 6.00 3.28 -12.39
N ALA A 271 5.03 3.87 -11.67
CA ALA A 271 4.39 3.24 -10.53
C ALA A 271 3.70 1.92 -10.93
N GLU A 272 3.01 1.88 -12.08
CA GLU A 272 2.40 0.65 -12.60
C GLU A 272 3.45 -0.42 -12.95
N HIS A 273 4.58 -0.04 -13.54
CA HIS A 273 5.69 -0.97 -13.79
C HIS A 273 6.24 -1.57 -12.48
N LEU A 274 6.38 -0.76 -11.44
CA LEU A 274 6.82 -1.23 -10.12
C LEU A 274 5.79 -2.17 -9.48
N LEU A 275 4.51 -1.82 -9.52
CA LEU A 275 3.40 -2.64 -9.02
C LEU A 275 3.35 -4.00 -9.71
N ASN A 276 3.55 -4.06 -11.03
CA ASN A 276 3.58 -5.31 -11.78
C ASN A 276 4.69 -6.28 -11.33
N THR A 277 5.75 -5.79 -10.67
CA THR A 277 6.82 -6.66 -10.14
C THR A 277 6.43 -7.38 -8.85
N VAL A 278 5.35 -6.96 -8.22
CA VAL A 278 4.84 -7.51 -6.94
C VAL A 278 3.43 -8.09 -7.08
N ASP A 279 2.81 -8.05 -8.25
CA ASP A 279 1.52 -8.69 -8.52
C ASP A 279 1.61 -10.20 -8.30
N ILE A 280 0.61 -10.75 -7.61
CA ILE A 280 0.50 -12.18 -7.28
C ILE A 280 -0.69 -12.77 -8.03
N PRO A 281 -0.45 -13.68 -8.99
CA PRO A 281 -1.52 -14.41 -9.66
C PRO A 281 -2.26 -15.35 -8.69
N LYS A 282 -3.56 -15.58 -8.94
CA LYS A 282 -4.34 -16.54 -8.15
C LYS A 282 -3.75 -17.94 -8.23
N GLY A 283 -3.49 -18.52 -7.07
CA GLY A 283 -3.03 -19.91 -6.94
C GLY A 283 -1.53 -20.09 -6.85
N ASP A 284 -0.72 -19.04 -7.06
CA ASP A 284 0.74 -19.10 -6.92
C ASP A 284 1.16 -19.18 -5.44
N ILE A 285 0.39 -18.56 -4.55
CA ILE A 285 0.55 -18.70 -3.10
C ILE A 285 -0.63 -19.50 -2.55
N ARG A 286 -0.35 -20.48 -1.72
CA ARG A 286 -1.36 -21.35 -1.05
C ARG A 286 -1.00 -21.54 0.41
N GLU A 287 -1.98 -21.41 1.27
CA GLU A 287 -1.79 -21.66 2.71
C GLU A 287 -1.50 -23.12 3.04
N LYS A 288 -2.11 -24.06 2.31
CA LYS A 288 -1.96 -25.51 2.49
C LYS A 288 -1.92 -26.20 1.14
N LYS A 289 -1.26 -27.40 1.09
CA LYS A 289 -1.04 -28.18 -0.14
C LYS A 289 -2.32 -28.39 -0.98
N ASN A 290 -3.47 -28.58 -0.33
CA ASN A 290 -4.75 -28.86 -0.99
C ASN A 290 -5.73 -27.67 -0.92
N SER A 291 -5.26 -26.47 -0.55
CA SER A 291 -6.07 -25.26 -0.51
C SER A 291 -6.04 -24.57 -1.86
N THR A 292 -7.17 -23.99 -2.27
CA THR A 292 -7.25 -23.01 -3.35
C THR A 292 -7.20 -21.58 -2.78
N ALA A 293 -7.30 -21.43 -1.45
CA ALA A 293 -7.15 -20.16 -0.77
C ALA A 293 -5.67 -19.79 -0.65
N GLY A 294 -5.36 -18.55 -0.93
CA GLY A 294 -4.04 -17.96 -0.83
C GLY A 294 -4.07 -16.55 -1.36
N ASP A 295 -3.05 -15.80 -1.01
CA ASP A 295 -2.97 -14.40 -1.41
C ASP A 295 -2.88 -14.24 -2.91
N TYR A 296 -3.58 -13.21 -3.41
CA TYR A 296 -3.47 -12.73 -4.78
C TYR A 296 -3.71 -11.22 -4.79
N THR A 297 -3.15 -10.51 -5.75
CA THR A 297 -3.37 -9.08 -5.89
C THR A 297 -4.81 -8.80 -6.29
N GLN A 298 -5.62 -8.28 -5.37
CA GLN A 298 -7.03 -7.99 -5.62
C GLN A 298 -7.23 -6.69 -6.39
N TRP A 299 -6.43 -5.70 -6.03
CA TRP A 299 -6.42 -4.40 -6.69
C TRP A 299 -5.10 -3.68 -6.45
N ALA A 300 -4.85 -2.69 -7.27
CA ALA A 300 -3.77 -1.74 -7.10
C ALA A 300 -4.30 -0.32 -7.33
N VAL A 301 -3.69 0.63 -6.62
CA VAL A 301 -3.96 2.06 -6.75
C VAL A 301 -2.67 2.82 -6.97
N VAL A 302 -2.77 3.89 -7.75
CA VAL A 302 -1.71 4.89 -7.90
C VAL A 302 -2.31 6.25 -7.57
N LYS A 303 -1.69 6.99 -6.65
CA LYS A 303 -2.17 8.29 -6.20
C LYS A 303 -1.18 9.37 -6.61
N ASP A 304 -1.58 10.25 -7.50
CA ASP A 304 -0.85 11.47 -7.79
C ASP A 304 -1.19 12.51 -6.72
N LEU A 305 -0.36 12.53 -5.68
CA LEU A 305 -0.59 13.36 -4.49
C LEU A 305 -0.48 14.85 -4.82
N SER A 306 0.35 15.19 -5.80
CA SER A 306 0.57 16.60 -6.21
C SER A 306 -0.58 17.18 -7.02
N ASN A 307 -1.25 16.32 -7.82
CA ASN A 307 -2.33 16.77 -8.71
C ASN A 307 -3.73 16.37 -8.24
N GLY A 308 -3.84 15.53 -7.21
CA GLY A 308 -5.12 15.08 -6.66
C GLY A 308 -5.84 14.09 -7.57
N ILE A 309 -5.12 13.12 -8.14
CA ILE A 309 -5.72 12.10 -9.01
C ILE A 309 -5.52 10.72 -8.41
N PHE A 310 -6.61 9.99 -8.25
CA PHE A 310 -6.63 8.64 -7.71
C PHE A 310 -6.88 7.64 -8.83
N TYR A 311 -5.85 6.88 -9.20
CA TYR A 311 -5.93 5.82 -10.20
C TYR A 311 -6.15 4.47 -9.51
N PHE A 312 -6.84 3.56 -10.18
CA PHE A 312 -7.08 2.22 -9.68
C PHE A 312 -7.29 1.18 -10.77
N ARG A 313 -6.90 -0.05 -10.49
CA ARG A 313 -7.18 -1.26 -11.27
C ARG A 313 -7.48 -2.43 -10.34
N SER A 314 -8.05 -3.49 -10.86
CA SER A 314 -8.35 -4.69 -10.09
C SER A 314 -7.86 -5.95 -10.80
N TYR A 315 -7.87 -7.07 -10.09
CA TYR A 315 -7.56 -8.38 -10.70
C TYR A 315 -8.44 -8.72 -11.90
N LYS A 316 -9.70 -8.27 -11.88
CA LYS A 316 -10.67 -8.53 -12.96
C LYS A 316 -10.54 -7.56 -14.13
N ASP A 317 -9.98 -6.39 -13.91
CA ASP A 317 -9.83 -5.34 -14.90
C ASP A 317 -8.53 -4.59 -14.68
N LEU A 318 -7.55 -4.92 -15.51
CA LEU A 318 -6.20 -4.33 -15.46
C LEU A 318 -6.14 -2.95 -16.13
N ALA A 319 -7.21 -2.50 -16.79
CA ALA A 319 -7.28 -1.16 -17.35
C ALA A 319 -7.30 -0.13 -16.21
N LEU A 320 -6.35 0.81 -16.25
CA LEU A 320 -6.25 1.87 -15.26
C LEU A 320 -7.38 2.87 -15.43
N LYS A 321 -8.16 3.05 -14.36
CA LYS A 321 -9.23 4.04 -14.22
C LYS A 321 -8.78 5.13 -13.27
N PHE A 322 -9.34 6.32 -13.35
CA PHE A 322 -9.01 7.38 -12.41
C PHE A 322 -10.21 8.21 -11.98
N ILE A 323 -10.06 8.83 -10.82
CA ILE A 323 -10.94 9.84 -10.26
C ILE A 323 -10.11 11.09 -10.00
N ASP A 324 -10.55 12.22 -10.55
CA ASP A 324 -9.96 13.54 -10.35
C ASP A 324 -10.66 14.20 -9.17
N LEU A 325 -9.96 14.37 -8.05
CA LEU A 325 -10.52 14.92 -6.82
C LEU A 325 -10.94 16.40 -7.00
N LYS A 326 -10.29 17.13 -7.91
CA LYS A 326 -10.63 18.52 -8.22
C LYS A 326 -12.01 18.68 -8.87
N LYS A 327 -12.55 17.60 -9.42
CA LYS A 327 -13.91 17.56 -10.02
C LYS A 327 -15.00 17.16 -9.03
N ILE A 328 -14.62 16.82 -7.78
CA ILE A 328 -15.57 16.41 -6.75
C ILE A 328 -15.99 17.62 -5.91
N ASN A 329 -17.29 17.80 -5.73
CA ASN A 329 -17.82 18.77 -4.79
C ASN A 329 -17.86 18.17 -3.37
N PHE A 330 -16.78 18.32 -2.62
CA PHE A 330 -16.70 17.83 -1.25
C PHE A 330 -17.56 18.58 -0.23
N ASN A 331 -18.22 19.68 -0.60
CA ASN A 331 -19.14 20.41 0.27
C ASN A 331 -20.56 19.81 0.25
N GLN A 332 -20.84 18.87 -0.64
CA GLN A 332 -22.14 18.22 -0.73
C GLN A 332 -22.27 17.18 0.39
N ARG A 333 -22.84 17.58 1.53
CA ARG A 333 -23.06 16.69 2.68
C ARG A 333 -24.06 15.58 2.32
N GLY A 334 -23.80 14.38 2.89
CA GLY A 334 -24.70 13.23 2.73
C GLY A 334 -24.63 12.53 1.38
N SER A 335 -23.75 12.94 0.47
CA SER A 335 -23.50 12.20 -0.76
C SER A 335 -22.54 11.04 -0.47
N SER A 336 -23.10 9.83 -0.34
CA SER A 336 -22.30 8.59 -0.21
C SER A 336 -22.01 8.00 -1.59
N ALA A 337 -21.53 8.82 -2.54
CA ALA A 337 -21.19 8.31 -3.86
C ALA A 337 -20.05 7.30 -3.75
N SER A 338 -20.25 6.14 -4.32
CA SER A 338 -19.27 5.05 -4.33
C SER A 338 -19.27 4.29 -5.65
N ILE A 339 -18.16 3.64 -5.94
CA ILE A 339 -18.02 2.72 -7.07
C ILE A 339 -17.23 1.49 -6.60
N PRO A 340 -17.65 0.26 -6.99
CA PRO A 340 -16.84 -0.91 -6.73
C PRO A 340 -15.45 -0.76 -7.37
N ILE A 341 -14.39 -1.14 -6.66
CA ILE A 341 -13.02 -1.04 -7.19
C ILE A 341 -12.80 -1.94 -8.42
N ASP A 342 -13.58 -3.01 -8.53
CA ASP A 342 -13.59 -3.94 -9.67
C ASP A 342 -14.61 -3.56 -10.78
N ALA A 343 -15.18 -2.36 -10.71
CA ALA A 343 -16.04 -1.85 -11.77
C ALA A 343 -15.24 -1.64 -13.06
N GLY A 344 -15.71 -2.22 -14.17
CA GLY A 344 -15.05 -2.09 -15.47
C GLY A 344 -15.45 -3.21 -16.43
N LYS A 345 -15.02 -3.06 -17.67
CA LYS A 345 -15.34 -4.02 -18.76
C LYS A 345 -14.16 -4.89 -19.19
N GLY A 346 -13.02 -4.82 -18.49
CA GLY A 346 -11.83 -5.61 -18.74
C GLY A 346 -10.96 -5.05 -19.86
N TYR A 347 -11.31 -5.21 -21.13
CA TYR A 347 -10.45 -4.86 -22.27
C TYR A 347 -11.13 -3.89 -23.22
N ALA A 348 -10.33 -3.01 -23.83
CA ALA A 348 -10.79 -2.13 -24.90
C ALA A 348 -10.49 -2.80 -26.26
N ASP A 349 -11.53 -2.95 -27.10
CA ASP A 349 -11.34 -3.32 -28.51
C ASP A 349 -10.87 -2.09 -29.31
N VAL A 350 -9.64 -2.14 -29.79
CA VAL A 350 -9.02 -1.08 -30.59
C VAL A 350 -8.91 -1.43 -32.07
N THR A 351 -9.61 -2.47 -32.52
CA THR A 351 -9.58 -2.94 -33.92
C THR A 351 -9.90 -1.83 -34.92
N SER A 352 -10.88 -0.97 -34.58
CA SER A 352 -11.27 0.19 -35.40
C SER A 352 -10.18 1.29 -35.48
N SER A 353 -9.19 1.24 -34.62
CA SER A 353 -8.04 2.18 -34.62
C SER A 353 -6.94 1.76 -35.59
N LEU A 354 -6.99 0.54 -36.12
CA LEU A 354 -6.05 0.05 -37.11
C LEU A 354 -6.16 0.91 -38.38
N ARG A 355 -5.04 1.44 -38.82
CA ARG A 355 -4.92 2.21 -40.07
C ARG A 355 -4.06 1.45 -41.06
N PRO A 356 -4.43 1.40 -42.37
CA PRO A 356 -3.55 0.88 -43.42
C PRO A 356 -2.28 1.76 -43.41
N GLY A 357 -1.13 1.21 -43.06
CA GLY A 357 0.14 1.93 -43.03
C GLY A 357 1.12 1.31 -44.00
N ARG A 358 1.85 2.12 -44.80
CA ARG A 358 3.08 1.69 -45.44
C ARG A 358 4.14 1.52 -44.33
N LEU A 359 4.63 0.30 -44.15
CA LEU A 359 5.87 0.06 -43.41
C LEU A 359 7.04 0.68 -44.17
N THR A 360 7.39 1.91 -43.84
CA THR A 360 8.69 2.46 -44.20
C THR A 360 9.69 1.93 -43.18
N VAL A 361 10.37 0.87 -43.50
CA VAL A 361 11.55 0.44 -42.75
C VAL A 361 12.63 1.49 -43.01
N GLN A 362 12.78 2.49 -42.16
CA GLN A 362 13.99 3.28 -42.11
C GLN A 362 15.08 2.43 -41.48
N GLY A 363 15.85 1.75 -42.35
CA GLY A 363 17.07 1.09 -41.93
C GLY A 363 18.19 2.11 -41.81
N SER A 364 18.77 2.17 -40.62
CA SER A 364 20.23 2.17 -40.46
C SER A 364 20.51 2.05 -38.95
N LEU A 365 20.76 0.84 -38.53
CA LEU A 365 21.61 0.60 -37.38
C LEU A 365 23.04 0.97 -37.84
N THR A 366 23.48 2.18 -37.58
CA THR A 366 24.91 2.49 -37.55
C THR A 366 25.43 2.05 -36.20
N GLN A 367 26.46 1.22 -36.23
CA GLN A 367 27.23 0.59 -35.17
C GLN A 367 27.79 1.55 -34.14
#